data_4030e2bf0fc73d3697a8a8a0331ca5ba
#
_entry.id   4030e2bf0fc73d3697a8a8a0331ca5ba
#
_cell.length_a   1.000
_cell.length_b   1.000
_cell.length_c   1.000
_cell.angle_alpha   90.00
_cell.angle_beta   90.00
_cell.angle_gamma   90.00
#
_symmetry.space_group_name_H-M   'P 1'
#
loop_
_entity.id
_entity.type
_entity.pdbx_description
1 polymer ?
#
loop_
_entity_poly.entity_id
_entity_poly.type
_entity_poly.pdbx_seq_one_letter_code
_entity_poly.pdbx_strand_id
1 'polypeptide(L)'
;LPAISEVKQIGTALPALKGCYFFCKGTGKRMRDLARWPMENGSIIRILDDCASYVIIANNPVMPTSELPSHLSVHARLIEKGSNYTVHTHPIELIAMSHNKKFMGKDVLSNLLWSMIPETKAFCPLGLGIVPYQLPGSLKLAEETLKELEDYDVVMWEKHGVFAKG
;
A
#
# COMPACT_ATOMS: atom_id res chain seq x y z
N LEU A 1 -21.38 0.59 21.50
CA LEU A 1 -20.86 1.14 20.22
C LEU A 1 -19.35 1.17 20.32
N PRO A 2 -18.61 0.84 19.24
CA PRO A 2 -17.15 0.94 19.25
C PRO A 2 -16.72 2.39 19.49
N ALA A 3 -15.60 2.57 20.19
CA ALA A 3 -15.05 3.91 20.43
C ALA A 3 -14.60 4.54 19.10
N ILE A 4 -14.80 5.86 19.00
CA ILE A 4 -14.32 6.65 17.87
C ILE A 4 -13.13 7.47 18.37
N SER A 5 -12.01 7.41 17.65
CA SER A 5 -10.82 8.18 17.98
C SER A 5 -11.00 9.68 17.75
N GLU A 6 -10.03 10.46 18.19
CA GLU A 6 -9.85 11.82 17.71
C GLU A 6 -9.64 11.86 16.19
N VAL A 7 -9.97 12.99 15.57
CA VAL A 7 -9.77 13.23 14.14
C VAL A 7 -8.27 13.26 13.82
N LYS A 8 -7.89 12.54 12.76
CA LYS A 8 -6.51 12.43 12.27
C LYS A 8 -6.42 12.87 10.82
N GLN A 9 -5.31 13.48 10.44
CA GLN A 9 -5.10 13.98 9.09
C GLN A 9 -4.51 12.91 8.17
N ILE A 10 -4.98 12.89 6.91
CA ILE A 10 -4.41 12.04 5.85
C ILE A 10 -3.18 12.72 5.23
N GLY A 11 -3.16 14.05 5.21
CA GLY A 11 -2.12 14.87 4.57
C GLY A 11 -2.47 15.31 3.15
N THR A 12 -3.57 14.79 2.57
CA THR A 12 -4.11 15.18 1.27
C THR A 12 -5.62 14.99 1.25
N ALA A 13 -6.32 15.72 0.39
CA ALA A 13 -7.75 15.53 0.20
C ALA A 13 -8.02 14.46 -0.87
N LEU A 14 -8.91 13.52 -0.55
CA LEU A 14 -9.29 12.39 -1.39
C LEU A 14 -10.82 12.34 -1.57
N PRO A 15 -11.40 13.20 -2.43
CA PRO A 15 -12.86 13.36 -2.56
C PRO A 15 -13.60 12.06 -2.93
N ALA A 16 -12.96 11.20 -3.73
CA ALA A 16 -13.51 9.90 -4.13
C ALA A 16 -13.73 8.94 -2.94
N LEU A 17 -13.09 9.18 -1.80
CA LEU A 17 -13.19 8.34 -0.61
C LEU A 17 -14.10 8.90 0.48
N LYS A 18 -14.84 10.00 0.20
CA LYS A 18 -15.73 10.61 1.17
C LYS A 18 -16.68 9.57 1.82
N GLY A 19 -16.64 9.48 3.14
CA GLY A 19 -17.48 8.58 3.91
C GLY A 19 -17.14 7.09 3.80
N CYS A 20 -16.13 6.72 3.02
CA CYS A 20 -15.69 5.33 2.86
C CYS A 20 -15.07 4.78 4.15
N TYR A 21 -15.18 3.46 4.30
CA TYR A 21 -14.59 2.70 5.39
C TYR A 21 -13.49 1.81 4.84
N PHE A 22 -12.38 1.72 5.58
CA PHE A 22 -11.27 0.84 5.26
C PHE A 22 -10.85 0.06 6.50
N PHE A 23 -10.59 -1.24 6.33
CA PHE A 23 -9.89 -2.01 7.34
C PHE A 23 -8.38 -1.88 7.07
N CYS A 24 -7.65 -1.35 8.03
CA CYS A 24 -6.24 -1.06 7.92
C CYS A 24 -5.43 -1.87 8.94
N LYS A 25 -4.38 -2.53 8.47
CA LYS A 25 -3.39 -3.13 9.36
C LYS A 25 -2.70 -2.05 10.19
N GLY A 26 -2.47 -2.33 11.46
CA GLY A 26 -1.77 -1.43 12.36
C GLY A 26 -0.29 -1.29 12.05
N THR A 27 0.25 -0.11 12.30
CA THR A 27 1.70 0.12 12.25
C THR A 27 2.43 -0.82 13.20
N GLY A 28 3.58 -1.35 12.80
CA GLY A 28 4.35 -2.32 13.57
C GLY A 28 3.71 -3.72 13.74
N LYS A 29 2.49 -3.93 13.26
CA LYS A 29 1.80 -5.22 13.33
C LYS A 29 2.17 -6.12 12.15
N ARG A 30 2.09 -7.44 12.34
CA ARG A 30 2.45 -8.43 11.32
C ARG A 30 1.21 -8.97 10.60
N MET A 31 1.32 -9.20 9.30
CA MET A 31 0.21 -9.76 8.49
C MET A 31 -0.28 -11.12 9.02
N ARG A 32 0.62 -11.98 9.46
CA ARG A 32 0.25 -13.29 10.05
C ARG A 32 -0.61 -13.18 11.31
N ASP A 33 -0.39 -12.13 12.11
CA ASP A 33 -1.15 -11.89 13.33
C ASP A 33 -2.50 -11.25 13.02
N LEU A 34 -2.57 -10.47 11.93
CA LEU A 34 -3.82 -9.90 11.43
C LEU A 34 -4.84 -11.00 11.05
N ALA A 35 -4.38 -12.10 10.44
CA ALA A 35 -5.25 -13.22 10.07
C ALA A 35 -5.82 -13.94 11.29
N ARG A 36 -5.09 -13.96 12.42
CA ARG A 36 -5.50 -14.65 13.66
C ARG A 36 -6.32 -13.75 14.59
N TRP A 37 -5.90 -12.51 14.73
CA TRP A 37 -6.48 -11.53 15.66
C TRP A 37 -6.66 -10.17 14.97
N PRO A 38 -7.62 -10.07 14.02
CA PRO A 38 -7.78 -8.86 13.19
C PRO A 38 -8.03 -7.60 14.01
N MET A 39 -8.85 -7.70 15.07
CA MET A 39 -9.22 -6.54 15.89
C MET A 39 -8.11 -6.06 16.84
N GLU A 40 -7.07 -6.86 17.05
CA GLU A 40 -5.90 -6.50 17.84
C GLU A 40 -4.75 -5.96 16.99
N ASN A 41 -4.80 -6.25 15.69
CA ASN A 41 -3.72 -5.96 14.75
C ASN A 41 -4.11 -5.01 13.63
N GLY A 42 -5.37 -4.62 13.59
CA GLY A 42 -5.91 -3.66 12.63
C GLY A 42 -7.05 -2.85 13.21
N SER A 43 -7.47 -1.84 12.47
CA SER A 43 -8.60 -1.00 12.83
C SER A 43 -9.40 -0.64 11.58
N ILE A 44 -10.69 -0.40 11.78
CA ILE A 44 -11.52 0.23 10.77
C ILE A 44 -11.32 1.74 10.88
N ILE A 45 -11.07 2.39 9.77
CA ILE A 45 -11.06 3.84 9.66
C ILE A 45 -12.25 4.29 8.81
N ARG A 46 -12.75 5.49 9.07
CA ARG A 46 -13.74 6.16 8.24
C ARG A 46 -13.18 7.50 7.77
N ILE A 47 -13.22 7.73 6.46
CA ILE A 47 -12.86 9.02 5.88
C ILE A 47 -14.00 10.01 6.15
N LEU A 48 -13.66 11.20 6.62
CA LEU A 48 -14.64 12.22 6.99
C LEU A 48 -15.11 13.03 5.77
N ASP A 49 -16.10 13.89 6.00
CA ASP A 49 -16.74 14.68 4.94
C ASP A 49 -15.84 15.74 4.32
N ASP A 50 -14.77 16.13 5.02
CA ASP A 50 -13.72 17.03 4.53
C ASP A 50 -12.77 16.34 3.52
N CYS A 51 -12.88 15.01 3.36
CA CYS A 51 -12.06 14.18 2.47
C CYS A 51 -10.55 14.20 2.77
N ALA A 52 -10.12 14.86 3.84
CA ALA A 52 -8.72 15.07 4.21
C ALA A 52 -8.35 14.49 5.57
N SER A 53 -9.36 14.03 6.31
CA SER A 53 -9.20 13.47 7.64
C SER A 53 -9.96 12.15 7.83
N TYR A 54 -9.62 11.44 8.88
CA TYR A 54 -10.26 10.18 9.24
C TYR A 54 -10.40 10.01 10.76
N VAL A 55 -11.27 9.10 11.15
CA VAL A 55 -11.38 8.59 12.53
C VAL A 55 -11.16 7.09 12.54
N ILE A 56 -10.66 6.57 13.65
CA ILE A 56 -10.54 5.13 13.89
C ILE A 56 -11.78 4.66 14.66
N ILE A 57 -12.40 3.60 14.19
CA ILE A 57 -13.59 2.99 14.79
C ILE A 57 -13.18 1.61 15.31
N ALA A 58 -12.84 1.51 16.59
CA ALA A 58 -12.41 0.27 17.22
C ALA A 58 -12.58 0.32 18.74
N ASN A 59 -12.78 -0.83 19.37
CA ASN A 59 -12.76 -0.93 20.85
C ASN A 59 -11.34 -0.72 21.41
N ASN A 60 -10.34 -1.28 20.72
CA ASN A 60 -8.92 -1.09 21.02
C ASN A 60 -8.25 -0.50 19.79
N PRO A 61 -8.25 0.83 19.62
CA PRO A 61 -7.75 1.45 18.40
C PRO A 61 -6.26 1.21 18.21
N VAL A 62 -5.92 0.67 17.06
CA VAL A 62 -4.55 0.52 16.59
C VAL A 62 -4.29 1.56 15.50
N MET A 63 -3.19 2.29 15.59
CA MET A 63 -2.82 3.27 14.56
C MET A 63 -2.61 2.57 13.22
N PRO A 64 -3.21 3.05 12.13
CA PRO A 64 -2.97 2.54 10.79
C PRO A 64 -1.50 2.58 10.41
N THR A 65 -1.16 1.86 9.34
CA THR A 65 0.19 1.90 8.76
C THR A 65 0.65 3.34 8.46
N SER A 66 1.96 3.60 8.59
CA SER A 66 2.58 4.88 8.20
C SER A 66 2.43 5.17 6.71
N GLU A 67 2.24 4.13 5.88
CA GLU A 67 2.02 4.24 4.44
C GLU A 67 0.54 4.50 4.07
N LEU A 68 -0.30 4.87 5.04
CA LEU A 68 -1.72 5.15 4.81
C LEU A 68 -1.98 6.15 3.68
N PRO A 69 -1.21 7.25 3.51
CA PRO A 69 -1.41 8.17 2.38
C PRO A 69 -1.27 7.47 1.03
N SER A 70 -0.28 6.59 0.84
CA SER A 70 -0.10 5.82 -0.39
C SER A 70 -1.26 4.86 -0.64
N HIS A 71 -1.68 4.11 0.39
CA HIS A 71 -2.82 3.19 0.29
C HIS A 71 -4.11 3.91 -0.09
N LEU A 72 -4.45 4.99 0.60
CA LEU A 72 -5.68 5.74 0.34
C LEU A 72 -5.65 6.44 -1.02
N SER A 73 -4.50 6.99 -1.44
CA SER A 73 -4.35 7.60 -2.76
C SER A 73 -4.57 6.58 -3.89
N VAL A 74 -4.07 5.36 -3.72
CA VAL A 74 -4.31 4.27 -4.68
C VAL A 74 -5.79 3.88 -4.69
N HIS A 75 -6.42 3.70 -3.53
CA HIS A 75 -7.86 3.43 -3.46
C HIS A 75 -8.69 4.53 -4.12
N ALA A 76 -8.38 5.80 -3.86
CA ALA A 76 -9.09 6.93 -4.47
C ALA A 76 -9.03 6.91 -6.01
N ARG A 77 -7.90 6.47 -6.58
CA ARG A 77 -7.71 6.37 -8.04
C ARG A 77 -8.37 5.15 -8.65
N LEU A 78 -8.48 4.06 -7.91
CA LEU A 78 -8.86 2.74 -8.44
C LEU A 78 -10.22 2.24 -7.97
N ILE A 79 -10.91 2.96 -7.06
CA ILE A 79 -12.20 2.52 -6.51
C ILE A 79 -13.25 2.28 -7.59
N GLU A 80 -13.28 3.12 -8.63
CA GLU A 80 -14.18 2.96 -9.77
C GLU A 80 -13.80 1.79 -10.69
N LYS A 81 -12.54 1.32 -10.61
CA LYS A 81 -12.01 0.19 -11.38
C LYS A 81 -12.19 -1.16 -10.66
N GLY A 82 -12.82 -1.15 -9.47
CA GLY A 82 -13.11 -2.35 -8.71
C GLY A 82 -11.94 -2.90 -7.89
N SER A 83 -10.83 -2.15 -7.77
CA SER A 83 -9.75 -2.52 -6.85
C SER A 83 -10.20 -2.38 -5.41
N ASN A 84 -10.24 -3.50 -4.69
CA ASN A 84 -10.79 -3.57 -3.34
C ASN A 84 -9.74 -3.65 -2.25
N TYR A 85 -8.49 -3.91 -2.59
CA TYR A 85 -7.41 -4.01 -1.62
C TYR A 85 -6.07 -3.52 -2.17
N THR A 86 -5.23 -3.08 -1.25
CA THR A 86 -3.83 -2.77 -1.52
C THR A 86 -2.97 -3.44 -0.44
N VAL A 87 -1.81 -3.93 -0.85
CA VAL A 87 -0.86 -4.62 0.04
C VAL A 87 0.51 -4.00 -0.09
N HIS A 88 1.14 -3.70 1.04
CA HIS A 88 2.54 -3.31 1.10
C HIS A 88 3.31 -4.27 2.00
N THR A 89 4.42 -4.78 1.49
CA THR A 89 5.29 -5.73 2.18
C THR A 89 6.76 -5.39 2.00
N HIS A 90 7.60 -5.95 2.88
CA HIS A 90 9.05 -5.76 2.87
C HIS A 90 9.77 -7.10 2.58
N PRO A 91 9.75 -7.62 1.33
CA PRO A 91 10.50 -8.82 0.96
C PRO A 91 12.00 -8.50 0.98
N ILE A 92 12.74 -9.13 1.89
CA ILE A 92 14.13 -8.78 2.18
C ILE A 92 15.01 -8.93 0.94
N GLU A 93 14.80 -9.98 0.16
CA GLU A 93 15.56 -10.30 -1.04
C GLU A 93 15.38 -9.21 -2.12
N LEU A 94 14.14 -8.80 -2.38
CA LEU A 94 13.85 -7.73 -3.34
C LEU A 94 14.41 -6.38 -2.86
N ILE A 95 14.29 -6.08 -1.57
CA ILE A 95 14.90 -4.87 -1.00
C ILE A 95 16.42 -4.90 -1.21
N ALA A 96 17.07 -6.03 -0.90
CA ALA A 96 18.51 -6.18 -1.11
C ALA A 96 18.90 -6.00 -2.59
N MET A 97 18.14 -6.58 -3.52
CA MET A 97 18.34 -6.39 -4.96
C MET A 97 18.24 -4.91 -5.36
N SER A 98 17.31 -4.16 -4.78
CA SER A 98 17.11 -2.75 -5.12
C SER A 98 18.26 -1.81 -4.69
N HIS A 99 19.18 -2.27 -3.85
CA HIS A 99 20.41 -1.55 -3.54
C HIS A 99 21.43 -1.60 -4.68
N ASN A 100 21.24 -2.49 -5.65
CA ASN A 100 22.12 -2.61 -6.80
C ASN A 100 21.44 -2.05 -8.05
N LYS A 101 21.99 -0.98 -8.61
CA LYS A 101 21.47 -0.31 -9.82
C LYS A 101 21.29 -1.26 -11.02
N LYS A 102 22.05 -2.35 -11.07
CA LYS A 102 21.91 -3.39 -12.09
C LYS A 102 20.49 -3.96 -12.18
N PHE A 103 19.79 -4.05 -11.06
CA PHE A 103 18.43 -4.61 -10.99
C PHE A 103 17.32 -3.57 -11.04
N MET A 104 17.67 -2.27 -11.15
CA MET A 104 16.69 -1.19 -11.11
C MET A 104 16.13 -0.81 -12.50
N GLY A 105 16.29 -1.68 -13.49
CA GLY A 105 15.56 -1.60 -14.76
C GLY A 105 14.31 -2.47 -14.70
N LYS A 106 13.16 -1.92 -15.10
CA LYS A 106 11.85 -2.64 -15.05
C LYS A 106 11.92 -3.98 -15.79
N ASP A 107 12.43 -3.97 -17.03
CA ASP A 107 12.58 -5.20 -17.84
C ASP A 107 13.61 -6.15 -17.22
N VAL A 108 14.69 -5.61 -16.70
CA VAL A 108 15.76 -6.42 -16.09
C VAL A 108 15.24 -7.16 -14.86
N LEU A 109 14.56 -6.45 -13.95
CA LEU A 109 14.01 -7.06 -12.74
C LEU A 109 12.88 -8.04 -13.06
N SER A 110 11.94 -7.64 -13.92
CA SER A 110 10.82 -8.49 -14.30
C SER A 110 11.28 -9.79 -14.99
N ASN A 111 12.17 -9.70 -15.98
CA ASN A 111 12.70 -10.86 -16.67
C ASN A 111 13.50 -11.79 -15.75
N LEU A 112 14.28 -11.21 -14.82
CA LEU A 112 15.02 -12.01 -13.85
C LEU A 112 14.06 -12.79 -12.94
N LEU A 113 13.04 -12.14 -12.38
CA LEU A 113 12.07 -12.80 -11.50
C LEU A 113 11.25 -13.87 -12.24
N TRP A 114 10.84 -13.61 -13.48
CA TRP A 114 10.15 -14.58 -14.32
C TRP A 114 11.03 -15.81 -14.65
N SER A 115 12.35 -15.62 -14.74
CA SER A 115 13.27 -16.73 -15.01
C SER A 115 13.53 -17.62 -13.80
N MET A 116 13.23 -17.14 -12.58
CA MET A 116 13.48 -17.89 -11.35
C MET A 116 12.43 -18.98 -11.12
N ILE A 117 11.14 -18.62 -11.25
CA ILE A 117 10.02 -19.55 -11.10
C ILE A 117 8.88 -19.15 -12.06
N PRO A 118 8.23 -20.12 -12.73
CA PRO A 118 7.15 -19.86 -13.71
C PRO A 118 5.95 -19.11 -13.11
N GLU A 119 5.63 -19.36 -11.85
CA GLU A 119 4.51 -18.77 -11.13
C GLU A 119 4.63 -17.24 -11.06
N THR A 120 5.85 -16.70 -11.00
CA THR A 120 6.04 -15.24 -10.99
C THR A 120 5.47 -14.60 -12.25
N LYS A 121 5.66 -15.23 -13.42
CA LYS A 121 5.08 -14.74 -14.67
C LYS A 121 3.57 -14.96 -14.74
N ALA A 122 3.07 -16.05 -14.19
CA ALA A 122 1.65 -16.35 -14.16
C ALA A 122 0.84 -15.37 -13.30
N PHE A 123 1.38 -14.99 -12.13
CA PHE A 123 0.71 -14.09 -11.21
C PHE A 123 1.07 -12.61 -11.40
N CYS A 124 2.23 -12.30 -11.99
CA CYS A 124 2.66 -10.93 -12.29
C CYS A 124 3.02 -10.82 -13.79
N PRO A 125 2.05 -11.04 -14.71
CA PRO A 125 2.31 -11.09 -16.15
C PRO A 125 2.81 -9.76 -16.73
N LEU A 126 2.44 -8.64 -16.12
CA LEU A 126 2.87 -7.29 -16.51
C LEU A 126 4.30 -6.97 -16.03
N GLY A 127 4.86 -7.79 -15.12
CA GLY A 127 6.12 -7.50 -14.46
C GLY A 127 5.96 -6.53 -13.29
N LEU A 128 7.05 -5.83 -12.95
CA LEU A 128 7.09 -4.89 -11.83
C LEU A 128 7.38 -3.47 -12.31
N GLY A 129 6.55 -2.52 -11.87
CA GLY A 129 6.89 -1.11 -11.90
C GLY A 129 8.01 -0.81 -10.88
N ILE A 130 8.75 0.26 -11.10
CA ILE A 130 9.84 0.66 -10.19
C ILE A 130 9.69 2.13 -9.84
N VAL A 131 9.53 2.40 -8.56
CA VAL A 131 9.59 3.75 -7.99
C VAL A 131 10.98 3.97 -7.38
N PRO A 132 11.74 4.97 -7.88
CA PRO A 132 13.00 5.37 -7.25
C PRO A 132 12.77 5.79 -5.80
N TYR A 133 13.83 5.73 -5.00
CA TYR A 133 13.75 6.06 -3.57
C TYR A 133 12.99 7.37 -3.31
N GLN A 134 12.00 7.27 -2.44
CA GLN A 134 11.23 8.38 -1.89
C GLN A 134 11.13 8.23 -0.38
N LEU A 135 10.87 9.32 0.32
CA LEU A 135 10.66 9.27 1.77
C LEU A 135 9.41 8.43 2.10
N PRO A 136 9.52 7.40 2.94
CA PRO A 136 8.38 6.60 3.38
C PRO A 136 7.24 7.46 3.94
N GLY A 137 5.99 7.11 3.60
CA GLY A 137 4.80 7.85 4.02
C GLY A 137 4.59 9.21 3.34
N SER A 138 5.42 9.59 2.39
CA SER A 138 5.30 10.88 1.69
C SER A 138 4.25 10.85 0.58
N LEU A 139 3.65 12.01 0.29
CA LEU A 139 2.76 12.18 -0.86
C LEU A 139 3.50 11.93 -2.19
N LYS A 140 4.80 12.25 -2.24
CA LYS A 140 5.63 11.99 -3.42
C LYS A 140 5.74 10.49 -3.72
N LEU A 141 5.91 9.66 -2.69
CA LEU A 141 5.88 8.20 -2.84
C LEU A 141 4.53 7.74 -3.39
N ALA A 142 3.42 8.29 -2.89
CA ALA A 142 2.08 7.97 -3.37
C ALA A 142 1.89 8.34 -4.85
N GLU A 143 2.31 9.55 -5.25
CA GLU A 143 2.22 10.02 -6.64
C GLU A 143 3.01 9.15 -7.62
N GLU A 144 4.26 8.84 -7.29
CA GLU A 144 5.11 7.98 -8.14
C GLU A 144 4.57 6.54 -8.19
N THR A 145 4.03 6.04 -7.07
CA THR A 145 3.37 4.74 -7.04
C THR A 145 2.16 4.69 -7.97
N LEU A 146 1.31 5.73 -7.94
CA LEU A 146 0.14 5.81 -8.81
C LEU A 146 0.50 5.77 -10.30
N LYS A 147 1.56 6.49 -10.71
CA LYS A 147 2.03 6.47 -12.10
C LYS A 147 2.43 5.06 -12.54
N GLU A 148 3.17 4.34 -11.72
CA GLU A 148 3.59 2.98 -12.02
C GLU A 148 2.41 2.00 -12.02
N LEU A 149 1.43 2.19 -11.13
CA LEU A 149 0.23 1.35 -11.07
C LEU A 149 -0.76 1.58 -12.24
N GLU A 150 -0.50 2.52 -13.14
CA GLU A 150 -1.26 2.62 -14.40
C GLU A 150 -0.94 1.43 -15.31
N ASP A 151 0.31 0.98 -15.34
CA ASP A 151 0.81 -0.08 -16.22
C ASP A 151 1.06 -1.42 -15.50
N TYR A 152 1.26 -1.40 -14.18
CA TYR A 152 1.64 -2.56 -13.37
C TYR A 152 0.67 -2.80 -12.21
N ASP A 153 0.52 -4.06 -11.80
CA ASP A 153 -0.23 -4.40 -10.59
C ASP A 153 0.65 -4.45 -9.35
N VAL A 154 1.97 -4.59 -9.56
CA VAL A 154 2.98 -4.67 -8.50
C VAL A 154 4.08 -3.66 -8.77
N VAL A 155 4.46 -2.90 -7.75
CA VAL A 155 5.48 -1.85 -7.84
C VAL A 155 6.55 -2.08 -6.79
N MET A 156 7.82 -2.08 -7.22
CA MET A 156 8.97 -2.08 -6.33
C MET A 156 9.30 -0.65 -5.89
N TRP A 157 9.32 -0.39 -4.60
CA TRP A 157 9.85 0.83 -4.00
C TRP A 157 11.33 0.63 -3.69
N GLU A 158 12.21 1.35 -4.36
CA GLU A 158 13.66 1.23 -4.17
C GLU A 158 14.03 1.34 -2.69
N LYS A 159 14.76 0.34 -2.17
CA LYS A 159 15.28 0.25 -0.79
C LYS A 159 14.21 0.24 0.31
N HIS A 160 12.95 -0.01 -0.05
CA HIS A 160 11.85 0.05 0.91
C HIS A 160 11.01 -1.23 0.92
N GLY A 161 10.47 -1.62 -0.22
CA GLY A 161 9.58 -2.78 -0.29
C GLY A 161 8.80 -2.87 -1.58
N VAL A 162 7.69 -3.57 -1.52
CA VAL A 162 6.79 -3.81 -2.65
C VAL A 162 5.38 -3.36 -2.31
N PHE A 163 4.71 -2.73 -3.27
CA PHE A 163 3.32 -2.34 -3.18
C PHE A 163 2.52 -3.01 -4.29
N ALA A 164 1.35 -3.56 -3.97
CA ALA A 164 0.48 -4.22 -4.93
C ALA A 164 -0.96 -3.75 -4.77
N LYS A 165 -1.70 -3.76 -5.89
CA LYS A 165 -3.14 -3.53 -5.98
C LYS A 165 -3.86 -4.79 -6.47
N GLY A 166 -5.14 -4.94 -6.12
CA GLY A 166 -6.02 -6.00 -6.62
C GLY A 166 -7.49 -5.72 -6.33
#